data_71017a836d759eb0d561e8469c7e41d9
#
_entry.id   71017a836d759eb0d561e8469c7e41d9
#
_cell.length_a   1.000
_cell.length_b   1.000
_cell.length_c   1.000
_cell.angle_alpha   90.00
_cell.angle_beta   90.00
_cell.angle_gamma   90.00
#
_symmetry.space_group_name_H-M   'P 1'
#
loop_
_entity.id
_entity.type
_entity.pdbx_description
1 polymer ?
#
loop_
_entity_poly.entity_id
_entity_poly.type
_entity_poly.pdbx_seq_one_letter_code
_entity_poly.pdbx_strand_id
1 'polypeptide(L)'
;NAQYMQQPTAEEGAILKRDWWQNWEGKDPPQCDFILQSYDTAFLKKESADFSAITTWGVFKDDDGRANIILLNAFKDRYEFPELRKVAHEEYLYWRPDMVIVEAKASGIPLTAELRDMGIPVINFTPSRGNDKHARVNSVAPLFEMGMIYAPMHEHYAQEVVEECASFPFGDHDDYVDSTTQALMRIKQGGLVRNRDSYQDEPLPDRSKLVYYG
;
A
#
# COMPACT_ATOMS: atom_id res chain seq x y z
N ASN A 1 23.98 40.83 3.08
CA ASN A 1 24.07 39.38 3.27
C ASN A 1 22.67 38.79 3.07
N ALA A 2 22.33 38.48 1.80
CA ALA A 2 21.14 37.70 1.49
C ALA A 2 21.47 36.23 1.76
N GLN A 3 20.99 35.69 2.87
CA GLN A 3 20.91 34.24 3.06
C GLN A 3 19.86 33.73 2.07
N TYR A 4 20.33 33.16 0.98
CA TYR A 4 19.53 32.26 0.16
C TYR A 4 19.25 31.04 1.05
N MET A 5 18.06 31.01 1.64
CA MET A 5 17.49 29.78 2.14
C MET A 5 17.12 28.97 0.88
N GLN A 6 18.00 28.07 0.50
CA GLN A 6 17.68 27.05 -0.48
C GLN A 6 16.54 26.23 0.15
N GLN A 7 15.32 26.37 -0.38
CA GLN A 7 14.29 25.39 -0.09
C GLN A 7 14.80 24.06 -0.67
N PRO A 8 14.84 22.98 0.11
CA PRO A 8 15.19 21.66 -0.41
C PRO A 8 14.33 21.38 -1.63
N THR A 9 14.91 20.83 -2.70
CA THR A 9 14.11 20.31 -3.79
C THR A 9 13.17 19.24 -3.24
N ALA A 10 12.00 19.02 -3.86
CA ALA A 10 11.03 18.03 -3.41
C ALA A 10 11.69 16.64 -3.20
N GLU A 11 12.70 16.31 -4.00
CA GLU A 11 13.48 15.08 -3.87
C GLU A 11 14.39 15.03 -2.63
N GLU A 12 14.98 16.15 -2.22
CA GLU A 12 15.86 16.21 -1.04
C GLU A 12 15.08 16.08 0.28
N GLY A 13 13.82 16.50 0.28
CA GLY A 13 12.94 16.44 1.46
C GLY A 13 11.96 15.26 1.46
N ALA A 14 11.98 14.43 0.44
CA ALA A 14 11.09 13.27 0.33
C ALA A 14 11.38 12.22 1.41
N ILE A 15 10.33 11.71 2.04
CA ILE A 15 10.45 10.64 3.06
C ILE A 15 10.68 9.30 2.37
N LEU A 16 10.00 9.04 1.24
CA LEU A 16 10.19 7.84 0.42
C LEU A 16 10.95 8.24 -0.85
N LYS A 17 12.22 7.85 -0.94
CA LYS A 17 13.04 8.21 -2.10
C LYS A 17 12.72 7.31 -3.28
N ARG A 18 12.71 7.90 -4.48
CA ARG A 18 12.52 7.17 -5.74
C ARG A 18 13.53 6.02 -5.90
N ASP A 19 14.79 6.25 -5.58
CA ASP A 19 15.88 5.29 -5.74
C ASP A 19 15.80 4.09 -4.79
N TRP A 20 14.92 4.11 -3.81
CA TRP A 20 14.69 2.97 -2.90
C TRP A 20 13.73 1.93 -3.48
N TRP A 21 12.95 2.30 -4.49
CA TRP A 21 12.09 1.38 -5.21
C TRP A 21 12.92 0.45 -6.11
N GLN A 22 12.65 -0.84 -6.04
CA GLN A 22 13.27 -1.82 -6.91
C GLN A 22 12.45 -1.98 -8.18
N ASN A 23 13.11 -1.98 -9.34
CA ASN A 23 12.41 -2.22 -10.60
C ASN A 23 12.14 -3.71 -10.78
N TRP A 24 10.89 -4.06 -11.05
CA TRP A 24 10.53 -5.39 -11.51
C TRP A 24 10.62 -5.44 -13.04
N GLU A 25 11.59 -6.19 -13.57
CA GLU A 25 11.84 -6.26 -15.01
C GLU A 25 11.04 -7.37 -15.69
N GLY A 26 10.43 -8.28 -14.93
CA GLY A 26 9.61 -9.36 -15.46
C GLY A 26 8.38 -8.83 -16.19
N LYS A 27 8.01 -9.45 -17.31
CA LYS A 27 6.79 -9.12 -18.05
C LYS A 27 5.54 -9.43 -17.23
N ASP A 28 5.57 -10.56 -16.54
CA ASP A 28 4.50 -10.99 -15.64
C ASP A 28 4.90 -10.76 -14.18
N PRO A 29 3.96 -10.51 -13.27
CA PRO A 29 4.29 -10.39 -11.85
C PRO A 29 4.83 -11.72 -11.29
N PRO A 30 5.62 -11.68 -10.20
CA PRO A 30 6.07 -12.90 -9.53
C PRO A 30 4.88 -13.66 -8.94
N GLN A 31 5.08 -14.95 -8.70
CA GLN A 31 4.12 -15.70 -7.89
C GLN A 31 4.11 -15.15 -6.47
N CYS A 32 2.96 -14.67 -6.02
CA CYS A 32 2.78 -14.10 -4.71
C CYS A 32 2.20 -15.12 -3.72
N ASP A 33 2.78 -15.18 -2.52
CA ASP A 33 2.28 -16.00 -1.42
C ASP A 33 1.07 -15.35 -0.73
N PHE A 34 0.91 -14.05 -0.90
CA PHE A 34 -0.17 -13.26 -0.30
C PHE A 34 -0.46 -12.03 -1.16
N ILE A 35 -1.73 -11.73 -1.38
CA ILE A 35 -2.18 -10.54 -2.12
C ILE A 35 -3.09 -9.70 -1.21
N LEU A 36 -2.82 -8.40 -1.18
CA LEU A 36 -3.57 -7.42 -0.40
C LEU A 36 -4.00 -6.26 -1.28
N GLN A 37 -5.27 -5.87 -1.18
CA GLN A 37 -5.77 -4.63 -1.76
C GLN A 37 -6.03 -3.58 -0.69
N SER A 38 -5.63 -2.36 -0.97
CA SER A 38 -5.75 -1.22 -0.06
C SER A 38 -6.55 -0.10 -0.73
N TYR A 39 -7.57 0.38 -0.02
CA TYR A 39 -8.50 1.38 -0.47
C TYR A 39 -8.43 2.62 0.41
N ASP A 40 -8.00 3.74 -0.14
CA ASP A 40 -8.27 5.07 0.42
C ASP A 40 -9.44 5.66 -0.35
N THR A 41 -10.58 5.84 0.31
CA THR A 41 -11.85 6.15 -0.35
C THR A 41 -12.36 7.53 0.00
N ALA A 42 -12.81 8.24 -1.03
CA ALA A 42 -13.56 9.48 -0.92
C ALA A 42 -14.91 9.36 -1.65
N PHE A 43 -15.94 10.02 -1.16
CA PHE A 43 -17.23 10.11 -1.84
C PHE A 43 -17.45 11.47 -2.47
N LEU A 44 -17.99 11.45 -3.67
CA LEU A 44 -18.55 12.65 -4.31
C LEU A 44 -19.73 13.18 -3.47
N LYS A 45 -19.47 14.15 -2.58
CA LYS A 45 -20.54 14.93 -1.95
C LYS A 45 -20.78 16.29 -2.63
N LYS A 46 -19.83 16.80 -3.43
CA LYS A 46 -19.86 18.06 -4.18
C LYS A 46 -18.79 18.05 -5.27
N GLU A 47 -18.78 19.07 -6.13
CA GLU A 47 -17.84 19.29 -7.26
C GLU A 47 -16.34 19.31 -6.91
N SER A 48 -15.97 19.25 -5.61
CA SER A 48 -14.61 19.20 -5.08
C SER A 48 -14.26 17.84 -4.44
N ALA A 49 -14.78 16.74 -4.96
CA ALA A 49 -14.53 15.44 -4.34
C ALA A 49 -13.10 14.98 -4.56
N ASP A 50 -12.50 14.46 -3.49
CA ASP A 50 -11.20 13.82 -3.50
C ASP A 50 -11.23 12.52 -4.30
N PHE A 51 -10.07 12.06 -4.75
CA PHE A 51 -9.95 10.76 -5.43
C PHE A 51 -10.13 9.60 -4.46
N SER A 52 -10.66 8.50 -4.97
CA SER A 52 -10.51 7.19 -4.33
C SER A 52 -9.33 6.47 -4.97
N ALA A 53 -8.33 6.09 -4.18
CA ALA A 53 -7.16 5.37 -4.65
C ALA A 53 -7.21 3.91 -4.20
N ILE A 54 -6.91 3.02 -5.14
CA ILE A 54 -6.86 1.58 -4.90
C ILE A 54 -5.48 1.08 -5.34
N THR A 55 -4.78 0.41 -4.43
CA THR A 55 -3.50 -0.23 -4.72
C THR A 55 -3.57 -1.72 -4.40
N THR A 56 -2.99 -2.54 -5.27
CA THR A 56 -2.91 -3.99 -5.09
C THR A 56 -1.45 -4.40 -4.92
N TRP A 57 -1.17 -5.14 -3.85
CA TRP A 57 0.17 -5.51 -3.43
C TRP A 57 0.30 -7.01 -3.29
N GLY A 58 1.43 -7.55 -3.73
CA GLY A 58 1.78 -8.94 -3.56
C GLY A 58 3.00 -9.12 -2.64
N VAL A 59 2.99 -10.14 -1.81
CA VAL A 59 4.17 -10.60 -1.08
C VAL A 59 4.72 -11.81 -1.80
N PHE A 60 5.98 -11.77 -2.19
CA PHE A 60 6.66 -12.83 -2.92
C PHE A 60 8.02 -13.13 -2.31
N LYS A 61 8.61 -14.27 -2.65
CA LYS A 61 9.96 -14.63 -2.25
C LYS A 61 10.92 -14.47 -3.42
N ASP A 62 12.09 -13.89 -3.14
CA ASP A 62 13.20 -13.90 -4.08
C ASP A 62 13.87 -15.28 -4.14
N ASP A 63 14.90 -15.40 -4.99
CA ASP A 63 15.64 -16.66 -5.19
C ASP A 63 16.33 -17.16 -3.90
N ASP A 64 16.62 -16.25 -2.97
CA ASP A 64 17.17 -16.57 -1.65
C ASP A 64 16.10 -16.96 -0.61
N GLY A 65 14.83 -16.96 -1.01
CA GLY A 65 13.67 -17.24 -0.14
C GLY A 65 13.28 -16.10 0.79
N ARG A 66 13.79 -14.87 0.56
CA ARG A 66 13.46 -13.69 1.34
C ARG A 66 12.17 -13.09 0.86
N ALA A 67 11.31 -12.68 1.80
CA ALA A 67 10.06 -12.03 1.48
C ALA A 67 10.30 -10.59 1.00
N ASN A 68 9.68 -10.24 -0.11
CA ASN A 68 9.65 -8.90 -0.71
C ASN A 68 8.21 -8.53 -1.05
N ILE A 69 7.97 -7.28 -1.38
CA ILE A 69 6.64 -6.74 -1.67
C ILE A 69 6.67 -6.11 -3.07
N ILE A 70 5.65 -6.37 -3.86
CA ILE A 70 5.51 -5.80 -5.21
C ILE A 70 4.17 -5.10 -5.37
N LEU A 71 4.20 -3.93 -6.00
CA LEU A 71 3.01 -3.26 -6.51
C LEU A 71 2.51 -4.00 -7.75
N LEU A 72 1.32 -4.59 -7.68
CA LEU A 72 0.72 -5.37 -8.76
C LEU A 72 -0.21 -4.54 -9.64
N ASN A 73 -0.91 -3.58 -9.05
CA ASN A 73 -1.81 -2.66 -9.74
C ASN A 73 -2.06 -1.42 -8.89
N ALA A 74 -2.37 -0.31 -9.54
CA ALA A 74 -2.85 0.90 -8.88
C ALA A 74 -3.71 1.71 -9.84
N PHE A 75 -4.74 2.33 -9.32
CA PHE A 75 -5.52 3.34 -10.04
C PHE A 75 -6.24 4.23 -9.04
N LYS A 76 -6.59 5.42 -9.47
CA LYS A 76 -7.43 6.36 -8.72
C LYS A 76 -8.37 7.10 -9.65
N ASP A 77 -9.58 7.30 -9.17
CA ASP A 77 -10.59 8.07 -9.87
C ASP A 77 -11.60 8.65 -8.86
N ARG A 78 -12.48 9.48 -9.36
CA ARG A 78 -13.60 10.02 -8.61
C ARG A 78 -14.82 9.17 -8.89
N TYR A 79 -15.22 8.40 -7.87
CA TYR A 79 -16.33 7.47 -7.97
C TYR A 79 -17.55 7.94 -7.18
N GLU A 80 -18.72 7.76 -7.73
CA GLU A 80 -19.92 7.64 -6.92
C GLU A 80 -19.95 6.28 -6.19
N PHE A 81 -20.69 6.19 -5.09
CA PHE A 81 -20.69 4.98 -4.27
C PHE A 81 -21.05 3.69 -5.03
N PRO A 82 -22.09 3.68 -5.89
CA PRO A 82 -22.42 2.47 -6.67
C PRO A 82 -21.29 2.05 -7.62
N GLU A 83 -20.58 3.01 -8.20
CA GLU A 83 -19.44 2.77 -9.09
C GLU A 83 -18.25 2.20 -8.31
N LEU A 84 -17.90 2.83 -7.19
CA LEU A 84 -16.82 2.36 -6.32
C LEU A 84 -17.07 0.92 -5.84
N ARG A 85 -18.30 0.60 -5.45
CA ARG A 85 -18.70 -0.76 -5.07
C ARG A 85 -18.50 -1.75 -6.21
N LYS A 86 -18.89 -1.38 -7.43
CA LYS A 86 -18.73 -2.22 -8.61
C LYS A 86 -17.26 -2.46 -8.92
N VAL A 87 -16.47 -1.40 -8.96
CA VAL A 87 -15.01 -1.47 -9.19
C VAL A 87 -14.35 -2.35 -8.13
N ALA A 88 -14.66 -2.17 -6.86
CA ALA A 88 -14.10 -2.98 -5.78
C ALA A 88 -14.43 -4.47 -5.93
N HIS A 89 -15.65 -4.80 -6.36
CA HIS A 89 -16.05 -6.18 -6.62
C HIS A 89 -15.32 -6.78 -7.84
N GLU A 90 -15.19 -6.02 -8.93
CA GLU A 90 -14.45 -6.45 -10.14
C GLU A 90 -12.97 -6.68 -9.84
N GLU A 91 -12.33 -5.78 -9.10
CA GLU A 91 -10.94 -5.92 -8.65
C GLU A 91 -10.73 -7.13 -7.74
N TYR A 92 -11.67 -7.38 -6.82
CA TYR A 92 -11.64 -8.58 -5.99
C TYR A 92 -11.75 -9.86 -6.83
N LEU A 93 -12.63 -9.90 -7.81
CA LEU A 93 -12.77 -11.07 -8.68
C LEU A 93 -11.54 -11.32 -9.54
N TYR A 94 -10.86 -10.26 -9.99
CA TYR A 94 -9.67 -10.35 -10.82
C TYR A 94 -8.44 -10.80 -10.02
N TRP A 95 -8.14 -10.12 -8.93
CA TRP A 95 -6.92 -10.34 -8.16
C TRP A 95 -7.04 -11.45 -7.11
N ARG A 96 -8.25 -11.79 -6.69
CA ARG A 96 -8.51 -12.74 -5.60
C ARG A 96 -7.64 -12.50 -4.37
N PRO A 97 -7.63 -11.27 -3.83
CA PRO A 97 -6.78 -10.93 -2.71
C PRO A 97 -7.16 -11.74 -1.47
N ASP A 98 -6.16 -12.08 -0.67
CA ASP A 98 -6.34 -12.72 0.64
C ASP A 98 -6.93 -11.73 1.65
N MET A 99 -6.74 -10.44 1.42
CA MET A 99 -7.22 -9.38 2.29
C MET A 99 -7.52 -8.10 1.52
N VAL A 100 -8.62 -7.46 1.87
CA VAL A 100 -8.96 -6.09 1.45
C VAL A 100 -8.95 -5.19 2.67
N ILE A 101 -8.28 -4.05 2.58
CA ILE A 101 -8.24 -3.02 3.63
C ILE A 101 -8.92 -1.77 3.11
N VAL A 102 -9.83 -1.23 3.90
CA VAL A 102 -10.50 0.04 3.61
C VAL A 102 -10.28 0.99 4.79
N GLU A 103 -9.84 2.23 4.54
CA GLU A 103 -9.71 3.21 5.60
C GLU A 103 -11.08 3.54 6.19
N ALA A 104 -11.18 3.49 7.53
CA ALA A 104 -12.41 3.74 8.28
C ALA A 104 -12.74 5.25 8.35
N LYS A 105 -12.83 5.89 7.19
CA LYS A 105 -13.42 7.24 7.02
C LYS A 105 -14.92 7.13 6.73
N ALA A 106 -15.61 8.26 6.68
CA ALA A 106 -17.05 8.32 6.44
C ALA A 106 -17.51 7.54 5.18
N SER A 107 -16.64 7.47 4.15
CA SER A 107 -16.86 6.75 2.90
C SER A 107 -16.51 5.26 2.97
N GLY A 108 -15.50 4.89 3.74
CA GLY A 108 -15.03 3.50 3.83
C GLY A 108 -15.96 2.58 4.63
N ILE A 109 -16.66 3.11 5.62
CA ILE A 109 -17.56 2.30 6.47
C ILE A 109 -18.72 1.67 5.68
N PRO A 110 -19.50 2.41 4.86
CA PRO A 110 -20.53 1.82 4.02
C PRO A 110 -19.96 0.85 2.99
N LEU A 111 -18.82 1.17 2.36
CA LEU A 111 -18.18 0.27 1.41
C LEU A 111 -17.79 -1.06 2.06
N THR A 112 -17.21 -1.01 3.24
CA THR A 112 -16.83 -2.21 4.00
C THR A 112 -18.05 -3.11 4.27
N ALA A 113 -19.18 -2.54 4.65
CA ALA A 113 -20.41 -3.30 4.90
C ALA A 113 -20.87 -4.03 3.63
N GLU A 114 -20.98 -3.31 2.52
CA GLU A 114 -21.40 -3.87 1.22
C GLU A 114 -20.45 -4.97 0.74
N LEU A 115 -19.13 -4.76 0.83
CA LEU A 115 -18.16 -5.76 0.41
C LEU A 115 -18.19 -7.01 1.30
N ARG A 116 -18.43 -6.88 2.61
CA ARG A 116 -18.63 -8.03 3.50
C ARG A 116 -19.87 -8.81 3.19
N ASP A 117 -20.96 -8.14 2.84
CA ASP A 117 -22.19 -8.79 2.42
C ASP A 117 -22.00 -9.58 1.11
N MET A 118 -21.05 -9.20 0.28
CA MET A 118 -20.62 -9.95 -0.90
C MET A 118 -19.64 -11.10 -0.59
N GLY A 119 -19.30 -11.33 0.69
CA GLY A 119 -18.35 -12.37 1.11
C GLY A 119 -16.87 -12.00 0.90
N ILE A 120 -16.54 -10.74 0.71
CA ILE A 120 -15.17 -10.26 0.54
C ILE A 120 -14.51 -10.10 1.91
N PRO A 121 -13.27 -10.60 2.13
CA PRO A 121 -12.56 -10.49 3.41
C PRO A 121 -12.02 -9.07 3.65
N VAL A 122 -12.88 -8.17 4.09
CA VAL A 122 -12.55 -6.75 4.32
C VAL A 122 -12.30 -6.47 5.77
N ILE A 123 -11.23 -5.75 6.06
CA ILE A 123 -10.94 -5.12 7.34
C ILE A 123 -10.90 -3.60 7.23
N ASN A 124 -11.30 -2.92 8.28
CA ASN A 124 -11.15 -1.48 8.38
C ASN A 124 -9.77 -1.14 8.94
N PHE A 125 -9.11 -0.21 8.27
CA PHE A 125 -7.93 0.45 8.82
C PHE A 125 -8.38 1.74 9.51
N THR A 126 -8.07 1.85 10.80
CA THR A 126 -8.34 3.07 11.57
C THR A 126 -7.00 3.65 12.00
N PRO A 127 -6.60 4.81 11.46
CA PRO A 127 -5.41 5.49 11.94
C PRO A 127 -5.54 5.80 13.45
N SER A 128 -4.52 5.47 14.24
CA SER A 128 -4.51 5.82 15.66
C SER A 128 -4.44 7.33 15.86
N ARG A 129 -5.07 7.84 16.91
CA ARG A 129 -4.97 9.26 17.28
C ARG A 129 -3.50 9.62 17.54
N GLY A 130 -3.00 10.66 16.89
CA GLY A 130 -1.60 11.09 16.98
C GLY A 130 -0.66 10.41 15.97
N ASN A 131 -1.13 9.44 15.19
CA ASN A 131 -0.40 8.88 14.08
C ASN A 131 -0.75 9.65 12.81
N ASP A 132 -0.13 10.81 12.64
CA ASP A 132 -0.32 11.62 11.45
C ASP A 132 0.24 10.91 10.20
N LYS A 133 -0.05 11.45 9.04
CA LYS A 133 0.39 10.88 7.76
C LYS A 133 1.91 10.73 7.70
N HIS A 134 2.67 11.72 8.19
CA HIS A 134 4.13 11.67 8.24
C HIS A 134 4.64 10.49 9.08
N ALA A 135 4.06 10.27 10.26
CA ALA A 135 4.43 9.14 11.11
C ALA A 135 4.13 7.79 10.44
N ARG A 136 3.01 7.68 9.73
CA ARG A 136 2.66 6.47 8.96
C ARG A 136 3.67 6.20 7.85
N VAL A 137 4.01 7.22 7.05
CA VAL A 137 5.02 7.10 5.98
C VAL A 137 6.37 6.72 6.55
N ASN A 138 6.83 7.38 7.62
CA ASN A 138 8.09 7.05 8.29
C ASN A 138 8.12 5.62 8.84
N SER A 139 6.97 5.07 9.26
CA SER A 139 6.90 3.71 9.79
C SER A 139 7.18 2.63 8.74
N VAL A 140 6.94 2.92 7.46
CA VAL A 140 7.18 2.01 6.34
C VAL A 140 8.43 2.33 5.54
N ALA A 141 9.03 3.50 5.71
CA ALA A 141 10.25 3.92 5.02
C ALA A 141 11.38 2.88 5.10
N PRO A 142 11.62 2.20 6.24
CA PRO A 142 12.66 1.16 6.32
C PRO A 142 12.47 0.01 5.31
N LEU A 143 11.25 -0.33 4.91
CA LEU A 143 11.01 -1.37 3.89
C LEU A 143 11.56 -0.95 2.51
N PHE A 144 11.46 0.35 2.21
CA PHE A 144 12.03 0.93 0.99
C PHE A 144 13.55 1.02 1.05
N GLU A 145 14.10 1.54 2.17
CA GLU A 145 15.55 1.65 2.38
C GLU A 145 16.26 0.29 2.26
N MET A 146 15.62 -0.78 2.72
CA MET A 146 16.15 -2.13 2.60
C MET A 146 15.97 -2.76 1.22
N GLY A 147 15.38 -2.03 0.26
CA GLY A 147 15.14 -2.53 -1.11
C GLY A 147 14.16 -3.69 -1.17
N MET A 148 13.16 -3.70 -0.29
CA MET A 148 12.14 -4.76 -0.25
C MET A 148 10.92 -4.45 -1.10
N ILE A 149 10.78 -3.21 -1.60
CA ILE A 149 9.60 -2.74 -2.33
C ILE A 149 9.91 -2.68 -3.82
N TYR A 150 9.15 -3.44 -4.59
CA TYR A 150 9.26 -3.56 -6.05
C TYR A 150 8.08 -2.90 -6.74
N ALA A 151 8.33 -2.33 -7.91
CA ALA A 151 7.31 -1.83 -8.81
C ALA A 151 7.71 -2.09 -10.27
N PRO A 152 6.79 -2.48 -11.17
CA PRO A 152 7.06 -2.65 -12.59
C PRO A 152 7.14 -1.27 -13.26
N MET A 153 8.33 -0.66 -13.32
CA MET A 153 8.53 0.71 -13.79
C MET A 153 8.20 0.92 -15.27
N HIS A 154 7.99 -0.16 -16.03
CA HIS A 154 7.48 -0.11 -17.40
C HIS A 154 5.96 0.13 -17.46
N GLU A 155 5.25 -0.05 -16.36
CA GLU A 155 3.82 0.19 -16.26
C GLU A 155 3.52 1.62 -15.79
N HIS A 156 2.54 2.27 -16.43
CA HIS A 156 2.21 3.66 -16.15
C HIS A 156 1.72 3.87 -14.71
N TYR A 157 0.86 2.97 -14.22
CA TYR A 157 0.37 3.05 -12.85
C TYR A 157 1.47 2.99 -11.79
N ALA A 158 2.52 2.21 -12.06
CA ALA A 158 3.65 2.11 -11.14
C ALA A 158 4.44 3.41 -11.09
N GLN A 159 4.64 4.05 -12.25
CA GLN A 159 5.29 5.35 -12.32
C GLN A 159 4.51 6.42 -11.56
N GLU A 160 3.17 6.44 -11.68
CA GLU A 160 2.32 7.38 -10.95
C GLU A 160 2.42 7.21 -9.43
N VAL A 161 2.36 5.95 -8.92
CA VAL A 161 2.50 5.68 -7.49
C VAL A 161 3.87 6.07 -6.97
N VAL A 162 4.94 5.72 -7.69
CA VAL A 162 6.31 6.07 -7.31
C VAL A 162 6.50 7.57 -7.28
N GLU A 163 5.99 8.29 -8.28
CA GLU A 163 6.10 9.75 -8.37
C GLU A 163 5.39 10.44 -7.20
N GLU A 164 4.15 10.04 -6.90
CA GLU A 164 3.37 10.62 -5.82
C GLU A 164 4.02 10.32 -4.46
N CYS A 165 4.49 9.09 -4.24
CA CYS A 165 5.21 8.73 -3.01
C CYS A 165 6.53 9.50 -2.87
N ALA A 166 7.29 9.67 -3.95
CA ALA A 166 8.57 10.38 -3.95
C ALA A 166 8.42 11.90 -3.81
N SER A 167 7.26 12.47 -4.13
CA SER A 167 6.98 13.88 -3.94
C SER A 167 6.43 14.21 -2.55
N PHE A 168 5.99 13.23 -1.77
CA PHE A 168 5.48 13.47 -0.43
C PHE A 168 6.61 13.91 0.54
N PRO A 169 6.42 14.96 1.37
CA PRO A 169 5.15 15.64 1.71
C PRO A 169 4.83 16.88 0.86
N PHE A 170 5.54 17.16 -0.20
CA PHE A 170 5.46 18.42 -0.95
C PHE A 170 4.58 18.33 -2.21
N GLY A 171 4.10 17.13 -2.57
CA GLY A 171 3.23 16.92 -3.72
C GLY A 171 1.82 17.46 -3.53
N ASP A 172 1.13 17.73 -4.64
CA ASP A 172 -0.26 18.23 -4.65
C ASP A 172 -1.29 17.15 -4.29
N HIS A 173 -0.92 15.88 -4.44
CA HIS A 173 -1.76 14.70 -4.18
C HIS A 173 -1.03 13.71 -3.27
N ASP A 174 -1.80 12.99 -2.47
CA ASP A 174 -1.29 12.00 -1.53
C ASP A 174 -2.21 10.78 -1.34
N ASP A 175 -3.15 10.58 -2.28
CA ASP A 175 -4.11 9.47 -2.26
C ASP A 175 -3.41 8.11 -2.39
N TYR A 176 -2.45 7.99 -3.31
CA TYR A 176 -1.60 6.81 -3.43
C TYR A 176 -0.67 6.62 -2.24
N VAL A 177 -0.20 7.71 -1.62
CA VAL A 177 0.62 7.63 -0.40
C VAL A 177 -0.16 7.00 0.73
N ASP A 178 -1.42 7.41 0.94
CA ASP A 178 -2.28 6.85 1.98
C ASP A 178 -2.59 5.38 1.72
N SER A 179 -3.01 5.03 0.51
CA SER A 179 -3.29 3.65 0.13
C SER A 179 -2.06 2.75 0.25
N THR A 180 -0.87 3.23 -0.18
CA THR A 180 0.41 2.51 -0.07
C THR A 180 0.82 2.28 1.37
N THR A 181 0.84 3.33 2.19
CA THR A 181 1.29 3.22 3.58
C THR A 181 0.39 2.31 4.40
N GLN A 182 -0.92 2.39 4.19
CA GLN A 182 -1.90 1.51 4.82
C GLN A 182 -1.64 0.03 4.48
N ALA A 183 -1.39 -0.28 3.20
CA ALA A 183 -1.04 -1.63 2.75
C ALA A 183 0.24 -2.14 3.40
N LEU A 184 1.32 -1.36 3.31
CA LEU A 184 2.63 -1.76 3.82
C LEU A 184 2.66 -1.90 5.34
N MET A 185 1.97 -1.01 6.07
CA MET A 185 1.80 -1.14 7.52
C MET A 185 1.12 -2.48 7.87
N ARG A 186 0.08 -2.85 7.13
CA ARG A 186 -0.63 -4.11 7.38
C ARG A 186 0.22 -5.33 7.08
N ILE A 187 0.96 -5.34 5.98
CA ILE A 187 1.88 -6.42 5.62
C ILE A 187 2.96 -6.58 6.69
N LYS A 188 3.55 -5.47 7.15
CA LYS A 188 4.56 -5.44 8.21
C LYS A 188 4.00 -5.96 9.54
N GLN A 189 2.84 -5.46 9.98
CA GLN A 189 2.17 -5.88 11.23
C GLN A 189 1.73 -7.34 11.21
N GLY A 190 1.35 -7.86 10.04
CA GLY A 190 1.00 -9.25 9.83
C GLY A 190 2.19 -10.22 9.87
N GLY A 191 3.43 -9.70 9.98
CA GLY A 191 4.64 -10.53 10.00
C GLY A 191 4.93 -11.22 8.66
N LEU A 192 4.30 -10.76 7.58
CA LEU A 192 4.47 -11.32 6.23
C LEU A 192 5.85 -10.99 5.65
N VAL A 193 6.44 -9.89 6.11
CA VAL A 193 7.82 -9.48 5.83
C VAL A 193 8.52 -9.11 7.13
N ARG A 194 9.81 -9.46 7.24
CA ARG A 194 10.65 -9.10 8.39
C ARG A 194 11.80 -8.21 7.94
N ASN A 195 12.24 -7.31 8.80
CA ASN A 195 13.45 -6.52 8.54
C ASN A 195 14.64 -7.45 8.32
N ARG A 196 15.47 -7.15 7.31
CA ARG A 196 16.65 -7.98 6.96
C ARG A 196 17.61 -8.19 8.12
N ASP A 197 17.70 -7.22 9.03
CA ASP A 197 18.54 -7.30 10.23
C ASP A 197 18.00 -8.28 11.30
N SER A 198 16.74 -8.73 11.19
CA SER A 198 16.14 -9.71 12.11
C SER A 198 16.38 -11.18 11.69
N TYR A 199 17.08 -11.41 10.59
CA TYR A 199 17.44 -12.77 10.13
C TYR A 199 18.65 -13.38 10.86
N GLN A 200 19.21 -12.71 11.87
CA GLN A 200 20.22 -13.31 12.73
C GLN A 200 19.54 -14.28 13.70
N ASP A 201 19.65 -15.58 13.38
CA ASP A 201 19.62 -16.73 14.28
C ASP A 201 18.32 -17.20 14.97
N GLU A 202 17.11 -16.92 14.47
CA GLU A 202 15.97 -17.71 14.94
C GLU A 202 15.42 -18.63 13.83
N PRO A 203 15.34 -19.94 14.06
CA PRO A 203 14.68 -20.85 13.14
C PRO A 203 13.20 -20.47 13.01
N LEU A 204 12.69 -20.47 11.78
CA LEU A 204 11.28 -20.20 11.49
C LEU A 204 10.40 -21.06 12.40
N PRO A 205 9.37 -20.48 13.04
CA PRO A 205 8.44 -21.25 13.84
C PRO A 205 7.81 -22.36 12.99
N ASP A 206 7.91 -23.58 13.48
CA ASP A 206 7.34 -24.75 12.83
C ASP A 206 5.82 -24.59 12.70
N ARG A 207 5.37 -24.36 11.46
CA ARG A 207 3.95 -24.16 11.12
C ARG A 207 3.08 -25.37 11.47
N SER A 208 3.67 -26.55 11.74
CA SER A 208 2.92 -27.73 12.15
C SER A 208 2.33 -27.64 13.57
N LYS A 209 2.72 -26.61 14.34
CA LYS A 209 2.28 -26.40 15.73
C LYS A 209 1.26 -25.27 15.93
N LEU A 210 0.79 -24.64 14.86
CA LEU A 210 -0.34 -23.70 14.96
C LEU A 210 -1.64 -24.49 15.13
N VAL A 211 -1.95 -24.86 16.35
CA VAL A 211 -3.25 -25.40 16.73
C VAL A 211 -4.26 -24.27 16.63
N TYR A 212 -5.18 -24.41 15.71
CA TYR A 212 -6.37 -23.57 15.66
C TYR A 212 -7.22 -23.90 16.88
N TYR A 213 -7.31 -22.98 17.83
CA TYR A 213 -8.40 -23.00 18.80
C TYR A 213 -9.64 -22.47 18.08
N GLY A 214 -10.64 -23.34 17.92
CA GLY A 214 -11.96 -23.05 17.40
C GLY A 214 -12.80 -22.16 18.32
#